data_e6e584a2b376b3619cf3959dab0d5b7c
#
_entry.id   e6e584a2b376b3619cf3959dab0d5b7c
#
_cell.length_a   1.000
_cell.length_b   1.000
_cell.length_c   1.000
_cell.angle_alpha   90.00
_cell.angle_beta   90.00
_cell.angle_gamma   90.00
#
_symmetry.space_group_name_H-M   'P 1'
#
loop_
_entity.id
_entity.type
_entity.pdbx_description
1 polymer ?
#
loop_
_entity_poly.entity_id
_entity_poly.type
_entity_poly.pdbx_seq_one_letter_code
_entity_poly.pdbx_strand_id
1 'polypeptide(L)'
;MPPPHQARDTGLPREGLLLGYSALLALSAGFVNAVALLILALPVGNLTAITTQLGMNTANPWLYEGHVLAAIFLGFLAGATVAGAILASTDALAGPRHAAVLFLEAVLLVLAAAGVEETVVKAQINALGVEQTAVQALFAAAALGLQNAMTSSFRGMAIRTTHFTGTVTDLGLILGRSRLHGIDKWKAAILATTLLLFLGGG
;
A
#
# COMPACT_ATOMS: atom_id res chain seq x y z
N MET A 1 21.57 3.43 -45.86
CA MET A 1 21.40 2.57 -44.69
C MET A 1 20.00 2.78 -44.13
N PRO A 2 19.11 1.78 -44.11
CA PRO A 2 17.83 1.91 -43.47
C PRO A 2 18.04 1.91 -41.93
N PRO A 3 17.21 2.65 -41.15
CA PRO A 3 17.33 2.67 -39.70
C PRO A 3 17.03 1.28 -39.13
N PRO A 4 17.67 0.91 -37.99
CA PRO A 4 17.42 -0.38 -37.37
C PRO A 4 15.95 -0.48 -36.98
N HIS A 5 15.34 -1.60 -37.37
CA HIS A 5 13.98 -1.98 -36.95
C HIS A 5 13.89 -1.89 -35.42
N GLN A 6 13.17 -0.89 -34.93
CA GLN A 6 12.63 -0.91 -33.59
C GLN A 6 11.70 -2.14 -33.55
N ALA A 7 12.16 -3.19 -32.90
CA ALA A 7 11.32 -4.29 -32.52
C ALA A 7 10.13 -3.71 -31.75
N ARG A 8 8.94 -3.79 -32.33
CA ARG A 8 7.69 -3.57 -31.64
C ARG A 8 7.62 -4.64 -30.54
N ASP A 9 8.09 -4.26 -29.37
CA ASP A 9 7.80 -5.00 -28.14
C ASP A 9 6.27 -4.99 -28.01
N THR A 10 5.64 -6.12 -28.25
CA THR A 10 4.19 -6.29 -28.13
C THR A 10 3.86 -6.21 -26.65
N GLY A 11 3.58 -5.00 -26.14
CA GLY A 11 3.40 -4.69 -24.71
C GLY A 11 2.21 -5.35 -24.01
N LEU A 12 1.34 -6.04 -24.74
CA LEU A 12 0.13 -6.68 -24.22
C LEU A 12 0.34 -7.69 -23.08
N PRO A 13 1.34 -8.58 -23.08
CA PRO A 13 1.54 -9.51 -21.97
C PRO A 13 1.99 -8.81 -20.68
N ARG A 14 2.78 -7.75 -20.80
CA ARG A 14 3.29 -6.96 -19.66
C ARG A 14 2.21 -6.11 -19.00
N GLU A 15 1.37 -5.48 -19.80
CA GLU A 15 0.27 -4.63 -19.33
C GLU A 15 -0.78 -5.45 -18.58
N GLY A 16 -1.20 -6.61 -19.12
CA GLY A 16 -2.13 -7.51 -18.46
C GLY A 16 -1.60 -8.04 -17.11
N LEU A 17 -0.31 -8.36 -17.05
CA LEU A 17 0.33 -8.79 -15.81
C LEU A 17 0.34 -7.66 -14.76
N LEU A 18 0.68 -6.44 -15.15
CA LEU A 18 0.67 -5.25 -14.27
C LEU A 18 -0.72 -4.96 -13.76
N LEU A 19 -1.74 -5.02 -14.64
CA LEU A 19 -3.12 -4.80 -14.25
C LEU A 19 -3.59 -5.85 -13.23
N GLY A 20 -3.36 -7.14 -13.51
CA GLY A 20 -3.73 -8.23 -12.60
C GLY A 20 -3.01 -8.14 -11.25
N TYR A 21 -1.73 -7.81 -11.28
CA TYR A 21 -0.93 -7.64 -10.07
C TYR A 21 -1.40 -6.47 -9.21
N SER A 22 -1.61 -5.31 -9.84
CA SER A 22 -2.14 -4.11 -9.17
C SER A 22 -3.55 -4.34 -8.62
N ALA A 23 -4.36 -5.10 -9.34
CA ALA A 23 -5.70 -5.50 -8.95
C ALA A 23 -5.71 -6.32 -7.66
N LEU A 24 -4.90 -7.38 -7.60
CA LEU A 24 -4.78 -8.26 -6.43
C LEU A 24 -4.26 -7.51 -5.21
N LEU A 25 -3.23 -6.68 -5.39
CA LEU A 25 -2.65 -5.90 -4.31
C LEU A 25 -3.63 -4.83 -3.80
N ALA A 26 -4.42 -4.21 -4.68
CA ALA A 26 -5.43 -3.24 -4.26
C ALA A 26 -6.57 -3.91 -3.46
N LEU A 27 -7.01 -5.10 -3.89
CA LEU A 27 -8.00 -5.89 -3.16
C LEU A 27 -7.49 -6.26 -1.76
N SER A 28 -6.26 -6.76 -1.67
CA SER A 28 -5.60 -7.09 -0.39
C SER A 28 -5.47 -5.86 0.51
N ALA A 29 -5.02 -4.72 -0.04
CA ALA A 29 -4.89 -3.48 0.73
C ALA A 29 -6.25 -2.98 1.25
N GLY A 30 -7.32 -3.08 0.45
CA GLY A 30 -8.68 -2.76 0.88
C GLY A 30 -9.12 -3.62 2.05
N PHE A 31 -8.95 -4.93 1.93
CA PHE A 31 -9.28 -5.89 2.99
C PHE A 31 -8.51 -5.60 4.29
N VAL A 32 -7.19 -5.44 4.22
CA VAL A 32 -6.35 -5.14 5.40
C VAL A 32 -6.79 -3.84 6.06
N ASN A 33 -7.07 -2.80 5.25
CA ASN A 33 -7.50 -1.51 5.79
C ASN A 33 -8.90 -1.57 6.43
N ALA A 34 -9.83 -2.35 5.87
CA ALA A 34 -11.15 -2.56 6.42
C ALA A 34 -11.09 -3.34 7.75
N VAL A 35 -10.31 -4.42 7.81
CA VAL A 35 -10.09 -5.18 9.05
C VAL A 35 -9.46 -4.31 10.12
N ALA A 36 -8.45 -3.50 9.76
CA ALA A 36 -7.84 -2.57 10.71
C ALA A 36 -8.83 -1.50 11.22
N LEU A 37 -9.69 -0.97 10.36
CA LEU A 37 -10.76 -0.06 10.77
C LEU A 37 -11.76 -0.71 11.74
N LEU A 38 -12.11 -1.98 11.51
CA LEU A 38 -13.04 -2.71 12.38
C LEU A 38 -12.42 -3.04 13.76
N ILE A 39 -11.13 -3.38 13.79
CA ILE A 39 -10.46 -3.84 15.02
C ILE A 39 -9.82 -2.69 15.79
N LEU A 40 -9.12 -1.80 15.09
CA LEU A 40 -8.32 -0.71 15.68
C LEU A 40 -9.03 0.64 15.62
N ALA A 41 -10.16 0.74 14.92
CA ALA A 41 -10.85 2.00 14.59
C ALA A 41 -9.96 3.03 13.87
N LEU A 42 -8.85 2.58 13.26
CA LEU A 42 -7.85 3.43 12.59
C LEU A 42 -7.52 2.91 11.19
N PRO A 43 -7.46 3.79 10.17
CA PRO A 43 -7.13 3.40 8.80
C PRO A 43 -5.61 3.28 8.62
N VAL A 44 -5.03 2.10 8.84
CA VAL A 44 -3.57 1.88 8.79
C VAL A 44 -2.93 2.18 7.43
N GLY A 45 -3.72 2.19 6.35
CA GLY A 45 -3.28 2.55 5.00
C GLY A 45 -3.43 4.04 4.64
N ASN A 46 -4.07 4.85 5.49
CA ASN A 46 -4.33 6.26 5.21
C ASN A 46 -3.43 7.19 6.03
N LEU A 47 -2.18 7.33 5.59
CA LEU A 47 -1.20 8.17 6.30
C LEU A 47 -1.61 9.65 6.38
N THR A 48 -2.38 10.16 5.43
CA THR A 48 -2.87 11.54 5.49
C THR A 48 -3.75 11.75 6.72
N ALA A 49 -4.69 10.84 6.96
CA ALA A 49 -5.55 10.89 8.15
C ALA A 49 -4.72 10.73 9.44
N ILE A 50 -3.83 9.74 9.47
CA ILE A 50 -2.95 9.47 10.62
C ILE A 50 -2.07 10.69 10.96
N THR A 51 -1.45 11.32 9.95
CA THR A 51 -0.61 12.51 10.16
C THR A 51 -1.42 13.70 10.65
N THR A 52 -2.66 13.86 10.14
CA THR A 52 -3.58 14.91 10.62
C THR A 52 -3.92 14.69 12.10
N GLN A 53 -4.28 13.45 12.47
CA GLN A 53 -4.60 13.09 13.86
C GLN A 53 -3.38 13.27 14.79
N LEU A 54 -2.16 12.90 14.34
CA LEU A 54 -0.93 13.18 15.08
C LEU A 54 -0.74 14.67 15.31
N GLY A 55 -0.95 15.50 14.27
CA GLY A 55 -0.90 16.97 14.39
C GLY A 55 -1.92 17.50 15.39
N MET A 56 -3.17 17.02 15.34
CA MET A 56 -4.21 17.40 16.32
C MET A 56 -3.84 16.97 17.75
N ASN A 57 -3.21 15.82 17.89
CA ASN A 57 -2.80 15.29 19.19
C ASN A 57 -1.69 16.13 19.86
N THR A 58 -0.91 16.90 19.10
CA THR A 58 0.07 17.82 19.66
C THR A 58 -0.60 18.98 20.41
N ALA A 59 -1.76 19.42 19.93
CA ALA A 59 -2.54 20.49 20.57
C ALA A 59 -3.43 19.96 21.72
N ASN A 60 -3.91 18.73 21.61
CA ASN A 60 -4.70 18.05 22.64
C ASN A 60 -4.27 16.58 22.76
N PRO A 61 -3.33 16.24 23.66
CA PRO A 61 -2.78 14.88 23.81
C PRO A 61 -3.78 13.80 24.21
N TRP A 62 -4.97 14.20 24.67
CA TRP A 62 -6.04 13.29 25.08
C TRP A 62 -7.04 12.96 23.97
N LEU A 63 -6.85 13.54 22.77
CA LEU A 63 -7.82 13.39 21.69
C LEU A 63 -7.71 12.02 21.01
N TYR A 64 -6.49 11.51 20.87
CA TYR A 64 -6.19 10.22 20.23
C TYR A 64 -5.08 9.50 21.00
N GLU A 65 -4.99 8.18 20.78
CA GLU A 65 -3.87 7.37 21.28
C GLU A 65 -2.61 7.63 20.43
N GLY A 66 -1.88 8.67 20.78
CA GLY A 66 -0.74 9.18 19.99
C GLY A 66 0.34 8.14 19.72
N HIS A 67 0.56 7.19 20.62
CA HIS A 67 1.53 6.09 20.45
C HIS A 67 1.08 5.08 19.38
N VAL A 68 -0.23 4.80 19.25
CA VAL A 68 -0.77 3.96 18.17
C VAL A 68 -0.65 4.68 16.81
N LEU A 69 -0.97 5.98 16.76
CA LEU A 69 -0.79 6.78 15.55
C LEU A 69 0.68 6.82 15.12
N ALA A 70 1.59 6.99 16.08
CA ALA A 70 3.04 6.95 15.83
C ALA A 70 3.49 5.56 15.34
N ALA A 71 2.96 4.49 15.90
CA ALA A 71 3.24 3.11 15.46
C ALA A 71 2.81 2.89 14.01
N ILE A 72 1.64 3.38 13.60
CA ILE A 72 1.18 3.32 12.20
C ILE A 72 2.14 4.09 11.28
N PHE A 73 2.47 5.33 11.63
CA PHE A 73 3.35 6.16 10.82
C PHE A 73 4.73 5.55 10.66
N LEU A 74 5.36 5.14 11.76
CA LEU A 74 6.69 4.53 11.77
C LEU A 74 6.70 3.16 11.12
N GLY A 75 5.68 2.34 11.34
CA GLY A 75 5.52 1.04 10.69
C GLY A 75 5.47 1.18 9.17
N PHE A 76 4.61 2.06 8.67
CA PHE A 76 4.49 2.29 7.23
C PHE A 76 5.81 2.80 6.62
N LEU A 77 6.48 3.74 7.27
CA LEU A 77 7.78 4.26 6.84
C LEU A 77 8.85 3.16 6.82
N ALA A 78 8.90 2.34 7.86
CA ALA A 78 9.85 1.23 7.95
C ALA A 78 9.60 0.20 6.85
N GLY A 79 8.35 -0.21 6.63
CA GLY A 79 7.99 -1.12 5.55
C GLY A 79 8.36 -0.59 4.17
N ALA A 80 8.04 0.68 3.90
CA ALA A 80 8.42 1.32 2.65
C ALA A 80 9.93 1.40 2.46
N THR A 81 10.69 1.67 3.52
CA THR A 81 12.15 1.72 3.50
C THR A 81 12.75 0.34 3.20
N VAL A 82 12.23 -0.71 3.84
CA VAL A 82 12.69 -2.09 3.63
C VAL A 82 12.42 -2.53 2.19
N ALA A 83 11.22 -2.26 1.65
CA ALA A 83 10.92 -2.57 0.25
C ALA A 83 11.84 -1.80 -0.70
N GLY A 84 12.06 -0.51 -0.45
CA GLY A 84 13.01 0.31 -1.21
C GLY A 84 14.42 -0.28 -1.22
N ALA A 85 14.92 -0.74 -0.08
CA ALA A 85 16.24 -1.37 0.04
C ALA A 85 16.31 -2.71 -0.74
N ILE A 86 15.28 -3.57 -0.62
CA ILE A 86 15.22 -4.86 -1.33
C ILE A 86 15.17 -4.65 -2.85
N LEU A 87 14.43 -3.66 -3.31
CA LEU A 87 14.16 -3.40 -4.72
C LEU A 87 15.18 -2.46 -5.39
N ALA A 88 16.08 -1.82 -4.63
CA ALA A 88 16.99 -0.76 -5.09
C ALA A 88 17.81 -1.12 -6.35
N SER A 89 18.12 -2.39 -6.55
CA SER A 89 18.97 -2.86 -7.64
C SER A 89 18.21 -3.74 -8.65
N THR A 90 16.88 -3.61 -8.76
CA THR A 90 16.10 -4.37 -9.74
C THR A 90 15.28 -3.44 -10.64
N ASP A 91 15.37 -3.72 -11.94
CA ASP A 91 14.55 -3.08 -12.97
C ASP A 91 13.40 -4.00 -13.44
N ALA A 92 13.33 -5.21 -12.90
CA ALA A 92 12.32 -6.20 -13.28
C ALA A 92 10.95 -5.83 -12.67
N LEU A 93 9.87 -6.10 -13.43
CA LEU A 93 8.49 -5.94 -12.94
C LEU A 93 8.07 -7.06 -11.98
N ALA A 94 8.70 -8.21 -12.08
CA ALA A 94 8.49 -9.36 -11.20
C ALA A 94 9.79 -10.17 -11.09
N GLY A 95 10.05 -10.74 -9.92
CA GLY A 95 11.27 -11.52 -9.70
C GLY A 95 11.43 -11.90 -8.23
N PRO A 96 12.52 -12.57 -7.86
CA PRO A 96 12.72 -13.08 -6.50
C PRO A 96 12.69 -11.99 -5.43
N ARG A 97 13.11 -10.76 -5.75
CA ARG A 97 13.04 -9.62 -4.82
C ARG A 97 11.61 -9.16 -4.55
N HIS A 98 10.76 -9.14 -5.58
CA HIS A 98 9.32 -8.86 -5.40
C HIS A 98 8.66 -9.96 -4.59
N ALA A 99 9.00 -11.23 -4.85
CA ALA A 99 8.54 -12.35 -4.04
C ALA A 99 8.97 -12.24 -2.57
N ALA A 100 10.20 -11.77 -2.30
CA ALA A 100 10.68 -11.52 -0.95
C ALA A 100 9.89 -10.41 -0.24
N VAL A 101 9.56 -9.33 -0.94
CA VAL A 101 8.71 -8.25 -0.38
C VAL A 101 7.32 -8.77 -0.05
N LEU A 102 6.68 -9.52 -0.97
CA LEU A 102 5.36 -10.14 -0.73
C LEU A 102 5.38 -11.15 0.41
N PHE A 103 6.43 -11.96 0.51
CA PHE A 103 6.58 -12.89 1.60
C PHE A 103 6.69 -12.16 2.95
N LEU A 104 7.50 -11.11 3.01
CA LEU A 104 7.64 -10.29 4.21
C LEU A 104 6.33 -9.58 4.57
N GLU A 105 5.59 -9.07 3.57
CA GLU A 105 4.25 -8.51 3.75
C GLU A 105 3.31 -9.54 4.39
N ALA A 106 3.25 -10.75 3.84
CA ALA A 106 2.43 -11.83 4.37
C ALA A 106 2.80 -12.19 5.83
N VAL A 107 4.09 -12.26 6.14
CA VAL A 107 4.56 -12.50 7.53
C VAL A 107 4.09 -11.40 8.47
N LEU A 108 4.22 -10.14 8.08
CA LEU A 108 3.79 -9.00 8.90
C LEU A 108 2.27 -8.99 9.10
N LEU A 109 1.48 -9.35 8.09
CA LEU A 109 0.02 -9.48 8.22
C LEU A 109 -0.37 -10.62 9.15
N VAL A 110 0.31 -11.75 9.10
CA VAL A 110 0.10 -12.87 10.04
C VAL A 110 0.44 -12.44 11.46
N LEU A 111 1.54 -11.72 11.67
CA LEU A 111 1.93 -11.20 12.99
C LEU A 111 0.90 -10.17 13.50
N ALA A 112 0.40 -9.29 12.64
CA ALA A 112 -0.67 -8.35 13.00
C ALA A 112 -1.96 -9.10 13.41
N ALA A 113 -2.34 -10.14 12.65
CA ALA A 113 -3.52 -10.95 12.93
C ALA A 113 -3.37 -11.82 14.18
N ALA A 114 -2.18 -12.36 14.45
CA ALA A 114 -1.92 -13.23 15.62
C ALA A 114 -2.17 -12.52 16.96
N GLY A 115 -2.11 -11.18 17.00
CA GLY A 115 -2.47 -10.40 18.19
C GLY A 115 -3.98 -10.27 18.42
N VAL A 116 -4.83 -10.60 17.44
CA VAL A 116 -6.31 -10.49 17.59
C VAL A 116 -6.85 -11.60 18.49
N GLU A 117 -6.26 -12.78 18.46
CA GLU A 117 -6.66 -13.91 19.28
C GLU A 117 -5.84 -14.01 20.57
N GLU A 118 -6.36 -14.72 21.58
CA GLU A 118 -5.61 -15.04 22.82
C GLU A 118 -4.55 -16.10 22.53
N THR A 119 -3.42 -15.63 22.00
CA THR A 119 -2.28 -16.46 21.60
C THR A 119 -1.11 -16.27 22.58
N VAL A 120 -0.12 -17.15 22.49
CA VAL A 120 1.17 -17.01 23.20
C VAL A 120 1.85 -15.68 22.84
N VAL A 121 1.65 -15.19 21.62
CA VAL A 121 2.19 -13.91 21.14
C VAL A 121 1.57 -12.74 21.91
N LYS A 122 0.24 -12.76 22.13
CA LYS A 122 -0.46 -11.74 22.96
C LYS A 122 0.08 -11.72 24.40
N ALA A 123 0.25 -12.90 25.00
CA ALA A 123 0.79 -13.00 26.34
C ALA A 123 2.21 -12.43 26.45
N GLN A 124 3.07 -12.67 25.44
CA GLN A 124 4.43 -12.12 25.40
C GLN A 124 4.45 -10.61 25.20
N ILE A 125 3.60 -10.06 24.32
CA ILE A 125 3.48 -8.60 24.09
C ILE A 125 3.06 -7.91 25.39
N ASN A 126 2.04 -8.44 26.08
CA ASN A 126 1.57 -7.91 27.34
C ASN A 126 2.64 -8.00 28.45
N ALA A 127 3.43 -9.08 28.47
CA ALA A 127 4.52 -9.25 29.43
C ALA A 127 5.66 -8.23 29.22
N LEU A 128 5.84 -7.71 28.01
CA LEU A 128 6.79 -6.65 27.68
C LEU A 128 6.26 -5.25 28.03
N GLY A 129 5.02 -5.13 28.52
CA GLY A 129 4.39 -3.83 28.82
C GLY A 129 4.10 -2.98 27.57
N VAL A 130 4.14 -3.58 26.39
CA VAL A 130 3.84 -2.90 25.13
C VAL A 130 2.35 -3.06 24.83
N GLU A 131 1.72 -1.97 24.43
CA GLU A 131 0.31 -2.04 24.08
C GLU A 131 0.10 -2.84 22.79
N GLN A 132 -0.72 -3.88 22.88
CA GLN A 132 -1.00 -4.80 21.79
C GLN A 132 -1.50 -4.08 20.53
N THR A 133 -2.40 -3.11 20.70
CA THR A 133 -2.97 -2.31 19.60
C THR A 133 -1.89 -1.61 18.79
N ALA A 134 -0.88 -1.01 19.46
CA ALA A 134 0.23 -0.35 18.81
C ALA A 134 1.10 -1.32 18.00
N VAL A 135 1.34 -2.53 18.51
CA VAL A 135 2.13 -3.58 17.82
C VAL A 135 1.38 -4.08 16.58
N GLN A 136 0.09 -4.37 16.71
CA GLN A 136 -0.75 -4.79 15.57
C GLN A 136 -0.81 -3.71 14.49
N ALA A 137 -1.04 -2.46 14.91
CA ALA A 137 -1.07 -1.30 14.02
C ALA A 137 0.28 -1.10 13.29
N LEU A 138 1.40 -1.28 14.01
CA LEU A 138 2.76 -1.19 13.43
C LEU A 138 2.98 -2.24 12.35
N PHE A 139 2.66 -3.52 12.62
CA PHE A 139 2.86 -4.58 11.64
C PHE A 139 1.92 -4.46 10.44
N ALA A 140 0.64 -4.14 10.65
CA ALA A 140 -0.30 -3.93 9.55
C ALA A 140 0.12 -2.73 8.66
N ALA A 141 0.53 -1.64 9.28
CA ALA A 141 1.02 -0.46 8.55
C ALA A 141 2.33 -0.74 7.82
N ALA A 142 3.26 -1.51 8.42
CA ALA A 142 4.50 -1.90 7.77
C ALA A 142 4.25 -2.79 6.55
N ALA A 143 3.31 -3.72 6.61
CA ALA A 143 2.89 -4.53 5.48
C ALA A 143 2.37 -3.66 4.32
N LEU A 144 1.49 -2.71 4.61
CA LEU A 144 0.99 -1.78 3.59
C LEU A 144 2.07 -0.81 3.08
N GLY A 145 3.04 -0.44 3.91
CA GLY A 145 4.22 0.32 3.50
C GLY A 145 5.08 -0.42 2.50
N LEU A 146 5.38 -1.71 2.75
CA LEU A 146 6.06 -2.62 1.82
C LEU A 146 5.34 -2.66 0.47
N GLN A 147 4.04 -2.92 0.49
CA GLN A 147 3.20 -3.03 -0.70
C GLN A 147 3.18 -1.73 -1.52
N ASN A 148 2.99 -0.58 -0.88
CA ASN A 148 2.96 0.71 -1.57
C ASN A 148 4.31 1.08 -2.19
N ALA A 149 5.41 0.82 -1.51
CA ALA A 149 6.74 1.05 -2.05
C ALA A 149 7.03 0.13 -3.24
N MET A 150 6.65 -1.15 -3.15
CA MET A 150 6.80 -2.12 -4.24
C MET A 150 6.00 -1.68 -5.48
N THR A 151 4.73 -1.32 -5.33
CA THR A 151 3.90 -0.88 -6.46
C THR A 151 4.36 0.46 -7.04
N SER A 152 4.92 1.34 -6.21
CA SER A 152 5.51 2.61 -6.65
C SER A 152 6.83 2.42 -7.41
N SER A 153 7.52 1.28 -7.24
CA SER A 153 8.77 0.97 -7.94
C SER A 153 8.55 0.52 -9.40
N PHE A 154 7.33 0.21 -9.80
CA PHE A 154 7.02 -0.15 -11.18
C PHE A 154 7.27 1.03 -12.13
N ARG A 155 8.22 0.86 -13.05
CA ARG A 155 8.65 1.92 -13.97
C ARG A 155 7.49 2.54 -14.75
N GLY A 156 7.37 3.86 -14.65
CA GLY A 156 6.47 4.69 -15.45
C GLY A 156 5.07 4.90 -14.86
N MET A 157 4.70 4.20 -13.78
CA MET A 157 3.42 4.42 -13.11
C MET A 157 3.58 4.36 -11.60
N ALA A 158 3.40 5.49 -10.92
CA ALA A 158 3.32 5.53 -9.46
C ALA A 158 1.97 4.96 -9.01
N ILE A 159 1.82 3.62 -9.14
CA ILE A 159 0.63 2.92 -8.65
C ILE A 159 0.81 2.75 -7.14
N ARG A 160 -0.09 3.34 -6.39
CA ARG A 160 -0.11 3.22 -4.93
C ARG A 160 -1.46 2.66 -4.51
N THR A 161 -1.46 1.49 -3.91
CA THR A 161 -2.68 0.76 -3.57
C THR A 161 -3.53 1.41 -2.49
N THR A 162 -2.98 2.37 -1.74
CA THR A 162 -3.69 3.11 -0.68
C THR A 162 -3.74 4.64 -0.90
N HIS A 163 -3.26 5.16 -2.04
CA HIS A 163 -3.17 6.61 -2.29
C HIS A 163 -4.35 7.12 -3.15
N PHE A 164 -5.56 7.01 -2.64
CA PHE A 164 -6.78 7.29 -3.43
C PHE A 164 -7.01 8.75 -3.75
N THR A 165 -6.60 9.69 -2.90
CA THR A 165 -6.68 11.13 -3.23
C THR A 165 -5.96 11.43 -4.56
N GLY A 166 -4.74 10.90 -4.74
CA GLY A 166 -4.00 11.03 -6.00
C GLY A 166 -4.68 10.29 -7.15
N THR A 167 -5.14 9.08 -6.93
CA THR A 167 -5.84 8.25 -7.93
C THR A 167 -7.08 8.96 -8.47
N VAL A 168 -7.93 9.49 -7.59
CA VAL A 168 -9.14 10.24 -7.99
C VAL A 168 -8.79 11.55 -8.70
N THR A 169 -7.75 12.26 -8.22
CA THR A 169 -7.25 13.47 -8.88
C THR A 169 -6.77 13.17 -10.30
N ASP A 170 -5.97 12.13 -10.48
CA ASP A 170 -5.46 11.73 -11.80
C ASP A 170 -6.59 11.30 -12.74
N LEU A 171 -7.59 10.54 -12.26
CA LEU A 171 -8.77 10.20 -13.04
C LEU A 171 -9.55 11.45 -13.45
N GLY A 172 -9.75 12.40 -12.54
CA GLY A 172 -10.39 13.70 -12.83
C GLY A 172 -9.63 14.49 -13.90
N LEU A 173 -8.30 14.51 -13.83
CA LEU A 173 -7.46 15.17 -14.85
C LEU A 173 -7.56 14.49 -16.22
N ILE A 174 -7.58 13.16 -16.27
CA ILE A 174 -7.76 12.41 -17.52
C ILE A 174 -9.11 12.75 -18.14
N LEU A 175 -10.18 12.73 -17.36
CA LEU A 175 -11.52 13.07 -17.82
C LEU A 175 -11.63 14.53 -18.30
N GLY A 176 -11.09 15.48 -17.53
CA GLY A 176 -11.13 16.90 -17.87
C GLY A 176 -10.35 17.24 -19.16
N ARG A 177 -9.24 16.55 -19.41
CA ARG A 177 -8.39 16.74 -20.59
C ARG A 177 -8.83 15.94 -21.82
N SER A 178 -9.79 15.04 -21.67
CA SER A 178 -10.22 14.09 -22.70
C SER A 178 -10.66 14.74 -24.01
N ARG A 179 -11.27 15.94 -23.94
CA ARG A 179 -11.73 16.70 -25.10
C ARG A 179 -10.60 17.23 -25.98
N LEU A 180 -9.42 17.49 -25.40
CA LEU A 180 -8.28 18.09 -26.12
C LEU A 180 -7.21 17.07 -26.50
N HIS A 181 -6.95 16.08 -25.64
CA HIS A 181 -5.83 15.16 -25.78
C HIS A 181 -6.24 13.68 -25.92
N GLY A 182 -7.56 13.40 -25.89
CA GLY A 182 -8.07 12.04 -25.79
C GLY A 182 -7.91 11.45 -24.39
N ILE A 183 -8.37 10.21 -24.21
CA ILE A 183 -8.27 9.48 -22.93
C ILE A 183 -7.06 8.54 -23.00
N ASP A 184 -6.12 8.67 -22.08
CA ASP A 184 -5.15 7.62 -21.83
C ASP A 184 -5.86 6.42 -21.18
N LYS A 185 -6.34 5.51 -22.04
CA LYS A 185 -7.17 4.36 -21.68
C LYS A 185 -6.44 3.42 -20.71
N TRP A 186 -5.13 3.27 -20.89
CA TRP A 186 -4.32 2.37 -20.08
C TRP A 186 -4.18 2.92 -18.65
N LYS A 187 -3.76 4.17 -18.52
CA LYS A 187 -3.64 4.83 -17.21
C LYS A 187 -4.99 4.88 -16.51
N ALA A 188 -6.06 5.24 -17.23
CA ALA A 188 -7.41 5.27 -16.67
C ALA A 188 -7.86 3.88 -16.20
N ALA A 189 -7.61 2.81 -16.96
CA ALA A 189 -7.96 1.44 -16.60
C ALA A 189 -7.26 1.00 -15.32
N ILE A 190 -5.95 1.22 -15.19
CA ILE A 190 -5.20 0.86 -13.97
C ILE A 190 -5.74 1.61 -12.76
N LEU A 191 -5.89 2.94 -12.85
CA LEU A 191 -6.37 3.75 -11.73
C LEU A 191 -7.78 3.35 -11.31
N ALA A 192 -8.68 3.14 -12.27
CA ALA A 192 -10.05 2.71 -12.00
C ALA A 192 -10.09 1.30 -11.38
N THR A 193 -9.32 0.35 -11.92
CA THR A 193 -9.23 -1.01 -11.40
C THR A 193 -8.69 -1.02 -9.96
N THR A 194 -7.64 -0.26 -9.69
CA THR A 194 -7.07 -0.15 -8.34
C THR A 194 -8.11 0.40 -7.35
N LEU A 195 -8.84 1.46 -7.74
CA LEU A 195 -9.88 2.04 -6.89
C LEU A 195 -11.03 1.06 -6.63
N LEU A 196 -11.56 0.44 -7.69
CA LEU A 196 -12.70 -0.47 -7.59
C LEU A 196 -12.37 -1.73 -6.79
N LEU A 197 -11.17 -2.29 -6.96
CA LEU A 197 -10.78 -3.50 -6.23
C LEU A 197 -10.40 -3.22 -4.78
N PHE A 198 -9.87 -2.06 -4.46
CA PHE A 198 -9.74 -1.65 -3.07
C PHE A 198 -11.10 -1.53 -2.38
N LEU A 199 -12.07 -0.89 -3.03
CA LEU A 199 -13.45 -0.83 -2.53
C LEU A 199 -14.08 -2.21 -2.40
N GLY A 200 -13.81 -3.12 -3.34
CA GLY A 200 -14.31 -4.49 -3.29
C GLY A 200 -13.60 -5.37 -2.25
N GLY A 201 -12.42 -4.98 -1.77
CA GLY A 201 -11.70 -5.65 -0.70
C GLY A 201 -12.18 -5.25 0.70
N GLY A 202 -12.76 -4.05 0.82
CA GLY A 202 -13.29 -3.52 2.09
C GLY A 202 -14.75 -3.79 2.28
#